data_bf71a30cce8dacac441250536c917b34
#
_entry.id   bf71a30cce8dacac441250536c917b34
#
_cell.length_a   1.000
_cell.length_b   1.000
_cell.length_c   1.000
_cell.angle_alpha   90.00
_cell.angle_beta   90.00
_cell.angle_gamma   90.00
#
_symmetry.space_group_name_H-M   'P 1'
#
loop_
_entity.id
_entity.type
_entity.pdbx_description
1 polymer ?
#
loop_
_entity_poly.entity_id
_entity_poly.type
_entity_poly.pdbx_seq_one_letter_code
_entity_poly.pdbx_strand_id
1 'polypeptide(L)'
;MKILVFGAGVLGCNLANDLFRAGKDVTLLARGALAEEIRKNGLRIQNKLAFGTAVSRIPVTDALAPGDRYDVIFVVVRYTQLPAVLDTLRENASKNIVFVGNNVRAEQTAAQLPDKNVLFAFASSAGHREPDRVVSVDLKKITIGQLRGAPSNEKLIGEVFGGTKYKVTYEPNMGDYLLCHAAFVLPAAFACYKTDGDLRRVKGDNAYLHRLIDANVEGYRAIRAAGHAILPESDREFEGEKYRKMCFRFFKLMCATSLGKICASDHAMNAVGEMSALNRDLKQFFDETGAEYPVWKSLEEDTGGRIVKSE
;
A
#
# COMPACT_ATOMS: atom_id res chain seq x y z
N MET A 1 4.56 -20.75 14.03
CA MET A 1 4.66 -20.14 12.68
C MET A 1 5.73 -19.07 12.74
N LYS A 2 6.79 -19.23 11.95
CA LYS A 2 7.93 -18.32 11.86
C LYS A 2 7.72 -17.32 10.74
N ILE A 3 7.71 -16.03 11.04
CA ILE A 3 7.35 -14.96 10.10
C ILE A 3 8.52 -14.00 9.95
N LEU A 4 8.88 -13.67 8.70
CA LEU A 4 9.77 -12.56 8.40
C LEU A 4 8.94 -11.37 7.91
N VAL A 5 9.18 -10.19 8.48
CA VAL A 5 8.75 -8.94 7.89
C VAL A 5 9.97 -8.30 7.21
N PHE A 6 10.00 -8.36 5.89
CA PHE A 6 11.08 -7.83 5.06
C PHE A 6 10.82 -6.36 4.76
N GLY A 7 11.42 -5.47 5.53
CA GLY A 7 11.30 -4.03 5.39
C GLY A 7 10.74 -3.34 6.63
N ALA A 8 11.54 -2.44 7.20
CA ALA A 8 11.23 -1.70 8.42
C ALA A 8 10.75 -0.26 8.13
N GLY A 9 9.87 -0.11 7.11
CA GLY A 9 9.08 1.09 6.88
C GLY A 9 7.95 1.22 7.91
N VAL A 10 7.09 2.23 7.76
CA VAL A 10 5.94 2.45 8.67
C VAL A 10 5.03 1.22 8.71
N LEU A 11 4.62 0.72 7.53
CA LEU A 11 3.72 -0.44 7.43
C LEU A 11 4.38 -1.70 7.99
N GLY A 12 5.64 -1.96 7.63
CA GLY A 12 6.35 -3.15 8.10
C GLY A 12 6.57 -3.14 9.62
N CYS A 13 6.92 -2.00 10.18
CA CYS A 13 7.05 -1.86 11.63
C CYS A 13 5.71 -2.09 12.37
N ASN A 14 4.60 -1.52 11.85
CA ASN A 14 3.27 -1.74 12.43
C ASN A 14 2.88 -3.22 12.36
N LEU A 15 3.04 -3.85 11.19
CA LEU A 15 2.72 -5.26 10.99
C LEU A 15 3.56 -6.17 11.90
N ALA A 16 4.89 -5.97 11.93
CA ALA A 16 5.79 -6.75 12.78
C ALA A 16 5.44 -6.62 14.27
N ASN A 17 5.19 -5.39 14.73
CA ASN A 17 4.76 -5.14 16.12
C ASN A 17 3.48 -5.88 16.48
N ASP A 18 2.48 -5.84 15.62
CA ASP A 18 1.17 -6.41 15.92
C ASP A 18 1.18 -7.94 15.89
N LEU A 19 1.88 -8.54 14.94
CA LEU A 19 2.09 -9.98 14.88
C LEU A 19 2.89 -10.47 16.11
N PHE A 20 3.98 -9.76 16.46
CA PHE A 20 4.79 -10.09 17.64
C PHE A 20 3.97 -9.99 18.93
N ARG A 21 3.18 -8.94 19.11
CA ARG A 21 2.33 -8.77 20.29
C ARG A 21 1.18 -9.78 20.38
N ALA A 22 0.80 -10.38 19.26
CA ALA A 22 -0.13 -11.50 19.21
C ALA A 22 0.55 -12.87 19.48
N GLY A 23 1.83 -12.87 19.87
CA GLY A 23 2.57 -14.08 20.22
C GLY A 23 3.12 -14.87 19.02
N LYS A 24 3.20 -14.26 17.83
CA LYS A 24 3.82 -14.89 16.66
C LYS A 24 5.34 -14.81 16.75
N ASP A 25 6.04 -15.80 16.20
CA ASP A 25 7.50 -15.81 16.05
C ASP A 25 7.89 -14.91 14.86
N VAL A 26 8.18 -13.64 15.16
CA VAL A 26 8.42 -12.60 14.15
C VAL A 26 9.87 -12.15 14.18
N THR A 27 10.50 -12.11 13.01
CA THR A 27 11.77 -11.43 12.76
C THR A 27 11.52 -10.22 11.84
N LEU A 28 12.11 -9.08 12.17
CA LEU A 28 12.06 -7.88 11.32
C LEU A 28 13.37 -7.72 10.56
N LEU A 29 13.30 -7.63 9.22
CA LEU A 29 14.48 -7.27 8.43
C LEU A 29 14.59 -5.75 8.36
N ALA A 30 15.62 -5.23 9.00
CA ALA A 30 15.98 -3.82 9.05
C ALA A 30 17.49 -3.66 8.86
N ARG A 31 17.94 -2.52 8.34
CA ARG A 31 19.34 -2.24 8.04
C ARG A 31 19.82 -0.92 8.64
N GLY A 32 21.15 -0.81 8.83
CA GLY A 32 21.83 0.40 9.27
C GLY A 32 21.36 0.91 10.64
N ALA A 33 21.37 2.21 10.83
CA ALA A 33 21.08 2.85 12.12
C ALA A 33 19.72 2.46 12.71
N LEU A 34 18.71 2.19 11.88
CA LEU A 34 17.39 1.74 12.36
C LEU A 34 17.46 0.35 12.98
N ALA A 35 18.21 -0.57 12.38
CA ALA A 35 18.40 -1.92 12.94
C ALA A 35 19.08 -1.85 14.30
N GLU A 36 20.12 -1.03 14.43
CA GLU A 36 20.84 -0.81 15.69
C GLU A 36 19.95 -0.20 16.77
N GLU A 37 19.15 0.82 16.38
CA GLU A 37 18.20 1.44 17.30
C GLU A 37 17.16 0.44 17.83
N ILE A 38 16.59 -0.39 16.93
CA ILE A 38 15.59 -1.40 17.32
C ILE A 38 16.23 -2.49 18.21
N ARG A 39 17.46 -2.93 17.91
CA ARG A 39 18.16 -3.91 18.75
C ARG A 39 18.43 -3.37 20.15
N LYS A 40 18.82 -2.11 20.26
CA LYS A 40 19.15 -1.45 21.53
C LYS A 40 17.91 -1.14 22.37
N ASN A 41 16.93 -0.49 21.77
CA ASN A 41 15.81 0.15 22.48
C ASN A 41 14.46 -0.55 22.25
N GLY A 42 14.39 -1.54 21.34
CA GLY A 42 13.16 -2.15 20.86
C GLY A 42 12.46 -1.31 19.80
N LEU A 43 11.55 -1.95 19.05
CA LEU A 43 10.71 -1.26 18.08
C LEU A 43 9.65 -0.44 18.81
N ARG A 44 9.66 0.88 18.60
CA ARG A 44 8.77 1.85 19.25
C ARG A 44 7.72 2.34 18.27
N ILE A 45 6.44 2.14 18.58
CA ILE A 45 5.31 2.54 17.75
C ILE A 45 4.39 3.48 18.53
N GLN A 46 4.17 4.69 18.02
CA GLN A 46 3.16 5.62 18.48
C GLN A 46 2.00 5.66 17.46
N ASN A 47 0.94 4.91 17.74
CA ASN A 47 -0.29 5.01 16.95
C ASN A 47 -1.12 6.21 17.44
N LYS A 48 -1.40 7.18 16.57
CA LYS A 48 -2.19 8.39 16.89
C LYS A 48 -3.65 8.10 17.27
N LEU A 49 -4.13 6.89 16.98
CA LEU A 49 -5.46 6.41 17.36
C LEU A 49 -5.47 5.69 18.73
N ALA A 50 -4.33 5.60 19.40
CA ALA A 50 -4.17 4.93 20.69
C ALA A 50 -3.33 5.79 21.64
N PHE A 51 -3.49 5.54 22.95
CA PHE A 51 -2.68 6.21 23.95
C PHE A 51 -1.32 5.52 24.11
N GLY A 52 -0.28 6.35 24.32
CA GLY A 52 1.07 5.89 24.63
C GLY A 52 1.87 5.41 23.41
N THR A 53 3.06 4.89 23.71
CA THR A 53 3.98 4.30 22.75
C THR A 53 4.17 2.82 23.08
N ALA A 54 3.88 1.96 22.12
CA ALA A 54 4.17 0.54 22.26
C ALA A 54 5.67 0.30 22.04
N VAL A 55 6.27 -0.55 22.85
CA VAL A 55 7.66 -1.00 22.69
C VAL A 55 7.68 -2.52 22.59
N SER A 56 8.31 -3.06 21.54
CA SER A 56 8.42 -4.50 21.30
C SER A 56 9.87 -4.88 20.99
N ARG A 57 10.40 -5.88 21.70
CA ARG A 57 11.76 -6.40 21.49
C ARG A 57 11.74 -7.50 20.43
N ILE A 58 11.47 -7.10 19.18
CA ILE A 58 11.40 -8.01 18.05
C ILE A 58 12.83 -8.36 17.60
N PRO A 59 13.15 -9.64 17.34
CA PRO A 59 14.37 -10.04 16.67
C PRO A 59 14.59 -9.31 15.36
N VAL A 60 15.83 -8.83 15.11
CA VAL A 60 16.19 -8.07 13.90
C VAL A 60 17.28 -8.80 13.14
N THR A 61 17.09 -8.95 11.83
CA THR A 61 18.12 -9.42 10.89
C THR A 61 18.43 -8.32 9.85
N ASP A 62 19.65 -8.31 9.32
CA ASP A 62 20.08 -7.35 8.29
C ASP A 62 19.94 -7.92 6.87
N ALA A 63 19.80 -9.25 6.75
CA ALA A 63 19.73 -9.95 5.47
C ALA A 63 18.78 -11.15 5.55
N LEU A 64 18.35 -11.61 4.40
CA LEU A 64 17.68 -12.88 4.18
C LEU A 64 18.62 -13.78 3.38
N ALA A 65 19.15 -14.83 4.03
CA ALA A 65 20.01 -15.78 3.37
C ALA A 65 19.21 -16.83 2.56
N PRO A 66 19.79 -17.42 1.50
CA PRO A 66 19.08 -18.44 0.70
C PRO A 66 18.56 -19.63 1.53
N GLY A 67 19.32 -20.07 2.54
CA GLY A 67 18.96 -21.21 3.40
C GLY A 67 17.97 -20.88 4.53
N ASP A 68 17.68 -19.61 4.77
CA ASP A 68 16.70 -19.21 5.81
C ASP A 68 15.31 -19.73 5.46
N ARG A 69 14.59 -20.20 6.50
CA ARG A 69 13.24 -20.74 6.33
C ARG A 69 12.27 -20.01 7.24
N TYR A 70 11.28 -19.39 6.61
CA TYR A 70 10.10 -18.79 7.24
C TYR A 70 8.84 -19.43 6.68
N ASP A 71 7.82 -19.59 7.51
CA ASP A 71 6.51 -20.06 7.07
C ASP A 71 5.85 -19.03 6.16
N VAL A 72 6.08 -17.73 6.44
CA VAL A 72 5.62 -16.60 5.62
C VAL A 72 6.65 -15.47 5.64
N ILE A 73 6.90 -14.88 4.47
CA ILE A 73 7.67 -13.63 4.34
C ILE A 73 6.72 -12.52 3.88
N PHE A 74 6.52 -11.50 4.70
CA PHE A 74 5.87 -10.26 4.30
C PHE A 74 6.89 -9.30 3.73
N VAL A 75 6.78 -8.96 2.45
CA VAL A 75 7.65 -8.01 1.74
C VAL A 75 7.00 -6.64 1.79
N VAL A 76 7.52 -5.76 2.63
CA VAL A 76 6.95 -4.45 2.92
C VAL A 76 7.96 -3.37 2.51
N VAL A 77 8.13 -3.24 1.21
CA VAL A 77 9.02 -2.27 0.57
C VAL A 77 8.22 -1.38 -0.37
N ARG A 78 8.80 -0.25 -0.80
CA ARG A 78 8.16 0.62 -1.78
C ARG A 78 8.06 -0.07 -3.13
N TYR A 79 7.04 0.27 -3.93
CA TYR A 79 6.83 -0.27 -5.27
C TYR A 79 8.10 -0.23 -6.13
N THR A 80 8.82 0.89 -6.10
CA THR A 80 10.09 1.08 -6.83
C THR A 80 11.25 0.19 -6.36
N GLN A 81 11.14 -0.40 -5.17
CA GLN A 81 12.16 -1.28 -4.59
C GLN A 81 11.88 -2.78 -4.86
N LEU A 82 10.68 -3.11 -5.37
CA LEU A 82 10.30 -4.51 -5.64
C LEU A 82 11.31 -5.24 -6.54
N PRO A 83 11.75 -4.67 -7.69
CA PRO A 83 12.70 -5.36 -8.55
C PRO A 83 14.00 -5.78 -7.85
N ALA A 84 14.50 -4.93 -6.94
CA ALA A 84 15.76 -5.17 -6.23
C ALA A 84 15.71 -6.30 -5.19
N VAL A 85 14.52 -6.78 -4.82
CA VAL A 85 14.36 -7.84 -3.80
C VAL A 85 13.92 -9.18 -4.40
N LEU A 86 13.48 -9.22 -5.67
CA LEU A 86 12.93 -10.43 -6.28
C LEU A 86 13.94 -11.58 -6.38
N ASP A 87 15.20 -11.31 -6.72
CA ASP A 87 16.22 -12.35 -6.80
C ASP A 87 16.48 -12.98 -5.42
N THR A 88 16.60 -12.16 -4.38
CA THR A 88 16.73 -12.64 -3.00
C THR A 88 15.55 -13.54 -2.59
N LEU A 89 14.33 -13.15 -2.96
CA LEU A 89 13.13 -13.94 -2.65
C LEU A 89 13.06 -15.23 -3.48
N ARG A 90 13.50 -15.20 -4.72
CA ARG A 90 13.56 -16.39 -5.60
C ARG A 90 14.50 -17.44 -5.06
N GLU A 91 15.69 -17.03 -4.63
CA GLU A 91 16.74 -17.91 -4.10
C GLU A 91 16.44 -18.43 -2.70
N ASN A 92 15.66 -17.71 -1.89
CA ASN A 92 15.36 -18.11 -0.52
C ASN A 92 14.46 -19.35 -0.46
N ALA A 93 14.69 -20.20 0.54
CA ALA A 93 13.99 -21.49 0.70
C ALA A 93 12.51 -21.39 1.13
N SER A 94 12.06 -20.23 1.62
CA SER A 94 10.66 -20.01 2.04
C SER A 94 9.71 -20.03 0.85
N LYS A 95 8.48 -20.51 1.05
CA LYS A 95 7.54 -20.70 -0.04
C LYS A 95 6.44 -19.63 -0.10
N ASN A 96 5.95 -19.15 1.03
CA ASN A 96 4.84 -18.20 1.06
C ASN A 96 5.39 -16.77 1.14
N ILE A 97 5.14 -15.99 0.09
CA ILE A 97 5.58 -14.59 -0.05
C ILE A 97 4.35 -13.69 -0.13
N VAL A 98 4.26 -12.70 0.71
CA VAL A 98 3.15 -11.72 0.74
C VAL A 98 3.72 -10.33 0.47
N PHE A 99 3.44 -9.76 -0.69
CA PHE A 99 3.77 -8.36 -0.99
C PHE A 99 2.74 -7.43 -0.36
N VAL A 100 3.20 -6.46 0.43
CA VAL A 100 2.32 -5.51 1.13
C VAL A 100 2.56 -4.09 0.64
N GLY A 101 1.56 -3.50 0.01
CA GLY A 101 1.60 -2.13 -0.53
C GLY A 101 1.05 -2.04 -1.94
N ASN A 102 1.30 -0.90 -2.59
CA ASN A 102 0.88 -0.68 -3.97
C ASN A 102 1.63 -1.58 -4.94
N ASN A 103 0.92 -2.17 -5.89
CA ASN A 103 1.51 -2.94 -6.99
C ASN A 103 0.53 -3.02 -8.18
N VAL A 104 0.73 -2.19 -9.20
CA VAL A 104 -0.08 -2.22 -10.42
C VAL A 104 0.38 -3.28 -11.42
N ARG A 105 1.49 -3.99 -11.12
CA ARG A 105 2.05 -5.08 -11.91
C ARG A 105 2.11 -6.38 -11.09
N ALA A 106 1.03 -6.66 -10.34
CA ALA A 106 1.00 -7.81 -9.43
C ALA A 106 1.22 -9.15 -10.16
N GLU A 107 0.62 -9.34 -11.33
CA GLU A 107 0.79 -10.55 -12.15
C GLU A 107 2.23 -10.72 -12.63
N GLN A 108 2.85 -9.66 -13.14
CA GLN A 108 4.25 -9.66 -13.57
C GLN A 108 5.20 -9.89 -12.38
N THR A 109 4.87 -9.35 -11.21
CA THR A 109 5.64 -9.60 -9.97
C THR A 109 5.56 -11.07 -9.57
N ALA A 110 4.38 -11.67 -9.57
CA ALA A 110 4.19 -13.08 -9.24
C ALA A 110 4.86 -14.02 -10.25
N ALA A 111 4.81 -13.69 -11.55
CA ALA A 111 5.43 -14.48 -12.61
C ALA A 111 6.97 -14.60 -12.47
N GLN A 112 7.62 -13.66 -11.76
CA GLN A 112 9.05 -13.74 -11.47
C GLN A 112 9.41 -14.70 -10.32
N LEU A 113 8.40 -15.23 -9.62
CA LEU A 113 8.53 -16.14 -8.50
C LEU A 113 7.74 -17.45 -8.71
N PRO A 114 7.98 -18.20 -9.82
CA PRO A 114 7.11 -19.31 -10.24
C PRO A 114 7.04 -20.46 -9.22
N ASP A 115 8.08 -20.64 -8.40
CA ASP A 115 8.16 -21.72 -7.40
C ASP A 115 7.64 -21.29 -6.02
N LYS A 116 7.04 -20.09 -5.91
CA LYS A 116 6.51 -19.52 -4.67
C LYS A 116 4.99 -19.44 -4.70
N ASN A 117 4.41 -19.53 -3.52
CA ASN A 117 3.02 -19.14 -3.28
C ASN A 117 3.00 -17.63 -3.01
N VAL A 118 2.58 -16.86 -4.01
CA VAL A 118 2.62 -15.39 -3.97
C VAL A 118 1.24 -14.84 -3.64
N LEU A 119 1.18 -14.05 -2.58
CA LEU A 119 0.01 -13.30 -2.16
C LEU A 119 0.32 -11.80 -2.20
N PHE A 120 -0.76 -11.02 -2.23
CA PHE A 120 -0.69 -9.57 -2.15
C PHE A 120 -1.56 -9.05 -1.01
N ALA A 121 -1.19 -7.91 -0.45
CA ALA A 121 -1.95 -7.30 0.62
C ALA A 121 -1.86 -5.77 0.56
N PHE A 122 -2.90 -5.12 1.07
CA PHE A 122 -2.92 -3.69 1.30
C PHE A 122 -3.36 -3.41 2.74
N ALA A 123 -2.49 -2.76 3.53
CA ALA A 123 -2.76 -2.41 4.93
C ALA A 123 -3.19 -0.95 5.04
N SER A 124 -4.30 -0.69 5.76
CA SER A 124 -4.80 0.65 6.03
C SER A 124 -4.02 1.31 7.16
N SER A 125 -2.77 1.65 6.87
CA SER A 125 -1.84 2.30 7.79
C SER A 125 -1.02 3.34 7.04
N ALA A 126 -0.82 4.50 7.67
CA ALA A 126 -0.01 5.59 7.15
C ALA A 126 0.79 6.25 8.29
N GLY A 127 1.83 7.03 7.94
CA GLY A 127 2.63 7.72 8.94
C GLY A 127 4.03 8.03 8.46
N HIS A 128 4.90 8.33 9.41
CA HIS A 128 6.31 8.61 9.16
C HIS A 128 7.20 7.99 10.24
N ARG A 129 8.49 7.95 9.99
CA ARG A 129 9.48 7.57 10.98
C ARG A 129 10.12 8.81 11.58
N GLU A 130 10.28 8.79 12.88
CA GLU A 130 11.20 9.62 13.65
C GLU A 130 12.50 8.83 13.93
N PRO A 131 13.57 9.45 14.40
CA PRO A 131 14.83 8.75 14.67
C PRO A 131 14.69 7.57 15.64
N ASP A 132 13.78 7.65 16.61
CA ASP A 132 13.63 6.67 17.70
C ASP A 132 12.31 5.91 17.67
N ARG A 133 11.39 6.21 16.74
CA ARG A 133 10.06 5.58 16.70
C ARG A 133 9.36 5.71 15.35
N VAL A 134 8.32 4.94 15.20
CA VAL A 134 7.30 5.09 14.13
C VAL A 134 6.11 5.84 14.71
N VAL A 135 5.67 6.89 14.00
CA VAL A 135 4.43 7.62 14.28
C VAL A 135 3.45 7.28 13.16
N SER A 136 2.31 6.71 13.52
CA SER A 136 1.35 6.20 12.52
C SER A 136 -0.11 6.45 12.90
N VAL A 137 -0.96 6.42 11.88
CA VAL A 137 -2.39 6.13 11.98
C VAL A 137 -2.58 4.74 11.40
N ASP A 138 -2.85 3.77 12.25
CA ASP A 138 -3.03 2.37 11.86
C ASP A 138 -4.43 1.90 12.26
N LEU A 139 -5.28 1.70 11.24
CA LEU A 139 -6.69 1.32 11.41
C LEU A 139 -6.86 -0.17 11.72
N LYS A 140 -5.78 -0.94 11.78
CA LYS A 140 -5.80 -2.40 11.98
C LYS A 140 -6.70 -3.11 10.97
N LYS A 141 -6.65 -2.66 9.70
CA LYS A 141 -7.35 -3.29 8.59
C LYS A 141 -6.34 -3.71 7.53
N ILE A 142 -6.54 -4.89 6.99
CA ILE A 142 -5.74 -5.39 5.88
C ILE A 142 -6.64 -6.15 4.91
N THR A 143 -6.53 -5.84 3.62
CA THR A 143 -7.08 -6.66 2.55
C THR A 143 -5.93 -7.51 2.02
N ILE A 144 -6.12 -8.82 1.91
CA ILE A 144 -5.07 -9.78 1.57
C ILE A 144 -5.65 -10.98 0.84
N GLY A 145 -4.94 -11.49 -0.13
CA GLY A 145 -5.30 -12.68 -0.88
C GLY A 145 -4.33 -12.97 -2.01
N GLN A 146 -4.76 -13.80 -2.96
CA GLN A 146 -4.00 -14.20 -4.13
C GLN A 146 -4.45 -13.48 -5.40
N LEU A 147 -3.81 -13.80 -6.51
CA LEU A 147 -4.28 -13.41 -7.84
C LEU A 147 -5.47 -14.27 -8.28
N ARG A 148 -6.24 -13.78 -9.23
CA ARG A 148 -7.38 -14.49 -9.81
C ARG A 148 -6.97 -15.86 -10.33
N GLY A 149 -7.72 -16.90 -9.96
CA GLY A 149 -7.48 -18.27 -10.39
C GLY A 149 -6.38 -19.02 -9.64
N ALA A 150 -5.62 -18.37 -8.77
CA ALA A 150 -4.67 -19.04 -7.89
C ALA A 150 -5.40 -19.77 -6.72
N PRO A 151 -4.78 -20.82 -6.14
CA PRO A 151 -5.38 -21.54 -5.02
C PRO A 151 -5.67 -20.65 -3.81
N SER A 152 -6.75 -20.94 -3.09
CA SER A 152 -7.13 -20.19 -1.89
C SER A 152 -6.09 -20.32 -0.77
N ASN A 153 -5.82 -19.20 -0.13
CA ASN A 153 -4.90 -19.08 1.00
C ASN A 153 -5.58 -18.65 2.30
N GLU A 154 -6.92 -18.75 2.38
CA GLU A 154 -7.68 -18.33 3.57
C GLU A 154 -7.18 -18.98 4.86
N LYS A 155 -6.85 -20.26 4.82
CA LYS A 155 -6.33 -21.00 5.98
C LYS A 155 -5.01 -20.39 6.46
N LEU A 156 -4.06 -20.19 5.57
CA LEU A 156 -2.76 -19.58 5.88
C LEU A 156 -2.94 -18.18 6.48
N ILE A 157 -3.80 -17.36 5.84
CA ILE A 157 -4.10 -16.00 6.30
C ILE A 157 -4.74 -16.03 7.70
N GLY A 158 -5.70 -16.94 7.93
CA GLY A 158 -6.33 -17.13 9.23
C GLY A 158 -5.34 -17.53 10.33
N GLU A 159 -4.38 -18.41 10.02
CA GLU A 159 -3.31 -18.80 10.95
C GLU A 159 -2.36 -17.65 11.27
N VAL A 160 -1.98 -16.85 10.27
CA VAL A 160 -1.10 -15.68 10.44
C VAL A 160 -1.76 -14.62 11.33
N PHE A 161 -2.99 -14.22 11.00
CA PHE A 161 -3.66 -13.11 11.66
C PHE A 161 -4.50 -13.51 12.88
N GLY A 162 -4.67 -14.80 13.12
CA GLY A 162 -5.37 -15.33 14.30
C GLY A 162 -4.74 -14.81 15.60
N GLY A 163 -5.57 -14.26 16.50
CA GLY A 163 -5.12 -13.62 17.74
C GLY A 163 -4.62 -12.19 17.62
N THR A 164 -4.52 -11.63 16.39
CA THR A 164 -4.19 -10.21 16.19
C THR A 164 -5.42 -9.33 16.31
N LYS A 165 -5.20 -8.00 16.33
CA LYS A 165 -6.28 -7.00 16.28
C LYS A 165 -6.66 -6.62 14.83
N TYR A 166 -6.06 -7.26 13.82
CA TYR A 166 -6.37 -6.96 12.43
C TYR A 166 -7.77 -7.41 12.05
N LYS A 167 -8.54 -6.51 11.45
CA LYS A 167 -9.70 -6.86 10.64
C LYS A 167 -9.22 -7.23 9.26
N VAL A 168 -9.20 -8.53 8.97
CA VAL A 168 -8.76 -9.08 7.70
C VAL A 168 -9.93 -9.16 6.74
N THR A 169 -9.76 -8.65 5.53
CA THR A 169 -10.65 -8.90 4.38
C THR A 169 -9.88 -9.79 3.41
N TYR A 170 -10.40 -10.99 3.18
CA TYR A 170 -9.86 -11.87 2.16
C TYR A 170 -10.37 -11.46 0.78
N GLU A 171 -9.43 -11.25 -0.17
CA GLU A 171 -9.74 -10.88 -1.54
C GLU A 171 -9.12 -11.91 -2.50
N PRO A 172 -9.93 -12.72 -3.19
CA PRO A 172 -9.42 -13.74 -4.10
C PRO A 172 -8.84 -13.18 -5.41
N ASN A 173 -8.97 -11.89 -5.64
CA ASN A 173 -8.49 -11.21 -6.83
C ASN A 173 -7.73 -9.91 -6.47
N MET A 174 -6.61 -10.07 -5.77
CA MET A 174 -5.81 -8.92 -5.34
C MET A 174 -5.18 -8.14 -6.48
N GLY A 175 -4.99 -8.72 -7.67
CA GLY A 175 -4.51 -8.00 -8.84
C GLY A 175 -5.44 -6.86 -9.22
N ASP A 176 -6.72 -7.16 -9.42
CA ASP A 176 -7.74 -6.17 -9.77
C ASP A 176 -7.95 -5.16 -8.62
N TYR A 177 -7.92 -5.64 -7.36
CA TYR A 177 -8.02 -4.77 -6.19
C TYR A 177 -6.90 -3.70 -6.17
N LEU A 178 -5.66 -4.09 -6.44
CA LEU A 178 -4.52 -3.17 -6.42
C LEU A 178 -4.52 -2.18 -7.60
N LEU A 179 -5.00 -2.60 -8.78
CA LEU A 179 -5.23 -1.69 -9.91
C LEU A 179 -6.27 -0.62 -9.55
N CYS A 180 -7.41 -1.05 -9.01
CA CYS A 180 -8.48 -0.13 -8.58
C CYS A 180 -8.01 0.80 -7.46
N HIS A 181 -7.25 0.25 -6.49
CA HIS A 181 -6.69 1.05 -5.41
C HIS A 181 -5.74 2.15 -5.95
N ALA A 182 -4.85 1.80 -6.88
CA ALA A 182 -3.95 2.79 -7.50
C ALA A 182 -4.73 3.87 -8.27
N ALA A 183 -5.76 3.48 -9.05
CA ALA A 183 -6.63 4.42 -9.77
C ALA A 183 -7.41 5.35 -8.84
N PHE A 184 -7.66 4.96 -7.59
CA PHE A 184 -8.31 5.79 -6.58
C PHE A 184 -7.32 6.73 -5.86
N VAL A 185 -6.13 6.25 -5.50
CA VAL A 185 -5.21 7.04 -4.66
C VAL A 185 -4.34 8.02 -5.45
N LEU A 186 -4.06 7.75 -6.73
CA LEU A 186 -3.22 8.64 -7.54
C LEU A 186 -3.84 10.02 -7.77
N PRO A 187 -5.15 10.19 -8.09
CA PRO A 187 -5.77 11.51 -8.12
C PRO A 187 -5.66 12.27 -6.79
N ALA A 188 -5.76 11.58 -5.65
CA ALA A 188 -5.55 12.19 -4.35
C ALA A 188 -4.09 12.64 -4.14
N ALA A 189 -3.11 11.87 -4.65
CA ALA A 189 -1.70 12.25 -4.63
C ALA A 189 -1.45 13.49 -5.51
N PHE A 190 -2.09 13.61 -6.68
CA PHE A 190 -2.02 14.82 -7.51
C PHE A 190 -2.49 16.07 -6.76
N ALA A 191 -3.60 15.94 -5.99
CA ALA A 191 -4.08 17.03 -5.14
C ALA A 191 -3.04 17.41 -4.06
N CYS A 192 -2.36 16.43 -3.47
CA CYS A 192 -1.28 16.70 -2.52
C CYS A 192 -0.12 17.47 -3.17
N TYR A 193 0.28 17.11 -4.38
CA TYR A 193 1.37 17.79 -5.11
C TYR A 193 0.99 19.19 -5.56
N LYS A 194 -0.23 19.39 -6.09
CA LYS A 194 -0.77 20.70 -6.44
C LYS A 194 -0.76 21.69 -5.26
N THR A 195 -1.02 21.16 -4.07
CA THR A 195 -1.20 21.99 -2.86
C THR A 195 0.01 22.04 -1.94
N ASP A 196 1.18 21.52 -2.37
CA ASP A 196 2.37 21.39 -1.52
C ASP A 196 2.10 20.63 -0.20
N GLY A 197 1.24 19.62 -0.25
CA GLY A 197 0.85 18.81 0.91
C GLY A 197 -0.22 19.44 1.80
N ASP A 198 -0.69 20.65 1.50
CA ASP A 198 -1.79 21.28 2.25
C ASP A 198 -3.12 21.18 1.52
N LEU A 199 -3.78 20.03 1.66
CA LEU A 199 -5.08 19.76 1.03
C LEU A 199 -6.19 20.75 1.44
N ARG A 200 -6.02 21.53 2.53
CA ARG A 200 -7.00 22.55 2.94
C ARG A 200 -7.15 23.65 1.90
N ARG A 201 -6.13 23.87 1.05
CA ARG A 201 -6.16 24.85 -0.06
C ARG A 201 -7.24 24.54 -1.10
N VAL A 202 -7.63 23.27 -1.26
CA VAL A 202 -8.68 22.84 -2.20
C VAL A 202 -9.99 22.43 -1.50
N LYS A 203 -10.10 22.59 -0.19
CA LYS A 203 -11.30 22.23 0.59
C LYS A 203 -12.59 22.89 0.07
N GLY A 204 -12.50 24.15 -0.38
CA GLY A 204 -13.63 24.93 -0.92
C GLY A 204 -13.86 24.73 -2.41
N ASP A 205 -12.92 24.18 -3.13
CA ASP A 205 -12.98 23.99 -4.59
C ASP A 205 -13.73 22.69 -4.93
N ASN A 206 -15.06 22.79 -4.96
CA ASN A 206 -15.88 21.63 -5.29
C ASN A 206 -15.65 21.15 -6.73
N ALA A 207 -15.35 22.05 -7.66
CA ALA A 207 -15.09 21.70 -9.06
C ALA A 207 -13.81 20.84 -9.14
N TYR A 208 -12.75 21.23 -8.42
CA TYR A 208 -11.53 20.46 -8.35
C TYR A 208 -11.75 19.08 -7.70
N LEU A 209 -12.55 19.00 -6.62
CA LEU A 209 -12.87 17.71 -5.99
C LEU A 209 -13.66 16.79 -6.94
N HIS A 210 -14.55 17.34 -7.77
CA HIS A 210 -15.23 16.56 -8.81
C HIS A 210 -14.25 16.06 -9.88
N ARG A 211 -13.26 16.85 -10.28
CA ARG A 211 -12.20 16.38 -11.21
C ARG A 211 -11.41 15.19 -10.65
N LEU A 212 -11.12 15.13 -9.33
CA LEU A 212 -10.48 13.97 -8.72
C LEU A 212 -11.33 12.70 -8.89
N ILE A 213 -12.65 12.85 -8.75
CA ILE A 213 -13.60 11.74 -8.93
C ILE A 213 -13.69 11.36 -10.42
N ASP A 214 -13.70 12.33 -11.33
CA ASP A 214 -13.76 12.09 -12.77
C ASP A 214 -12.52 11.32 -13.24
N ALA A 215 -11.32 11.69 -12.78
CA ALA A 215 -10.09 10.96 -13.07
C ALA A 215 -10.12 9.52 -12.53
N ASN A 216 -10.62 9.31 -11.31
CA ASN A 216 -10.80 7.96 -10.79
C ASN A 216 -11.79 7.15 -11.65
N VAL A 217 -12.90 7.76 -12.10
CA VAL A 217 -13.88 7.13 -13.00
C VAL A 217 -13.23 6.77 -14.34
N GLU A 218 -12.39 7.63 -14.92
CA GLU A 218 -11.61 7.33 -16.14
C GLU A 218 -10.72 6.10 -15.93
N GLY A 219 -9.98 6.06 -14.82
CA GLY A 219 -9.14 4.91 -14.47
C GLY A 219 -9.94 3.61 -14.31
N TYR A 220 -11.08 3.67 -13.64
CA TYR A 220 -11.96 2.49 -13.48
C TYR A 220 -12.57 2.03 -14.80
N ARG A 221 -12.89 2.96 -15.72
CA ARG A 221 -13.34 2.60 -17.08
C ARG A 221 -12.27 1.84 -17.84
N ALA A 222 -11.02 2.31 -17.79
CA ALA A 222 -9.88 1.62 -18.41
C ALA A 222 -9.69 0.21 -17.83
N ILE A 223 -9.72 0.08 -16.50
CA ILE A 223 -9.59 -1.21 -15.81
C ILE A 223 -10.72 -2.17 -16.22
N ARG A 224 -11.96 -1.70 -16.26
CA ARG A 224 -13.13 -2.49 -16.70
C ARG A 224 -13.06 -2.87 -18.18
N ALA A 225 -12.60 -1.96 -19.04
CA ALA A 225 -12.45 -2.21 -20.48
C ALA A 225 -11.40 -3.28 -20.77
N ALA A 226 -10.36 -3.41 -19.93
CA ALA A 226 -9.37 -4.49 -19.98
C ALA A 226 -9.88 -5.84 -19.45
N GLY A 227 -11.14 -5.95 -19.01
CA GLY A 227 -11.73 -7.18 -18.49
C GLY A 227 -11.44 -7.47 -17.02
N HIS A 228 -10.92 -6.47 -16.29
CA HIS A 228 -10.72 -6.56 -14.84
C HIS A 228 -11.98 -6.21 -14.06
N ALA A 229 -12.16 -6.80 -12.89
CA ALA A 229 -13.24 -6.46 -11.98
C ALA A 229 -12.96 -5.14 -11.27
N ILE A 230 -14.01 -4.38 -10.97
CA ILE A 230 -13.90 -3.19 -10.13
C ILE A 230 -14.08 -3.61 -8.67
N LEU A 231 -13.02 -3.41 -7.90
CA LEU A 231 -12.91 -3.80 -6.49
C LEU A 231 -12.47 -2.62 -5.61
N PRO A 232 -12.93 -2.51 -4.35
CA PRO A 232 -13.86 -3.46 -3.69
C PRO A 232 -15.25 -3.44 -4.37
N GLU A 233 -16.06 -4.47 -4.10
CA GLU A 233 -17.40 -4.62 -4.69
C GLU A 233 -18.30 -3.38 -4.47
N SER A 234 -18.08 -2.61 -3.39
CA SER A 234 -18.77 -1.34 -3.14
C SER A 234 -18.58 -0.31 -4.25
N ASP A 235 -17.51 -0.42 -5.03
CA ASP A 235 -17.14 0.53 -6.08
C ASP A 235 -17.61 0.09 -7.47
N ARG A 236 -18.24 -1.08 -7.58
CA ARG A 236 -18.70 -1.66 -8.85
C ARG A 236 -19.55 -0.69 -9.67
N GLU A 237 -20.42 0.05 -9.00
CA GLU A 237 -21.32 1.05 -9.62
C GLU A 237 -20.69 2.46 -9.63
N PHE A 238 -19.40 2.54 -9.96
CA PHE A 238 -18.59 3.76 -9.86
C PHE A 238 -19.06 4.93 -10.75
N GLU A 239 -19.84 4.67 -11.79
CA GLU A 239 -20.43 5.72 -12.65
C GLU A 239 -21.68 6.34 -12.03
N GLY A 240 -22.27 5.65 -11.04
CA GLY A 240 -23.51 6.06 -10.38
C GLY A 240 -23.34 7.25 -9.43
N GLU A 241 -24.42 7.98 -9.25
CA GLU A 241 -24.48 9.17 -8.37
C GLU A 241 -24.12 8.83 -6.90
N LYS A 242 -24.48 7.64 -6.43
CA LYS A 242 -24.19 7.16 -5.08
C LYS A 242 -22.68 7.09 -4.83
N TYR A 243 -21.92 6.52 -5.76
CA TYR A 243 -20.47 6.44 -5.70
C TYR A 243 -19.84 7.83 -5.70
N ARG A 244 -20.25 8.68 -6.64
CA ARG A 244 -19.73 10.05 -6.75
C ARG A 244 -19.98 10.87 -5.48
N LYS A 245 -21.17 10.76 -4.86
CA LYS A 245 -21.46 11.39 -3.56
C LYS A 245 -20.61 10.86 -2.43
N MET A 246 -20.35 9.55 -2.40
CA MET A 246 -19.47 8.92 -1.39
C MET A 246 -18.04 9.44 -1.53
N CYS A 247 -17.47 9.42 -2.73
CA CYS A 247 -16.11 9.92 -2.99
C CYS A 247 -15.99 11.43 -2.68
N PHE A 248 -17.01 12.23 -3.05
CA PHE A 248 -17.02 13.65 -2.75
C PHE A 248 -16.97 13.93 -1.24
N ARG A 249 -17.77 13.21 -0.46
CA ARG A 249 -17.74 13.31 1.01
C ARG A 249 -16.38 12.88 1.59
N PHE A 250 -15.81 11.82 1.06
CA PHE A 250 -14.48 11.34 1.44
C PHE A 250 -13.41 12.41 1.17
N PHE A 251 -13.32 12.96 -0.05
CA PHE A 251 -12.34 14.00 -0.38
C PHE A 251 -12.57 15.28 0.44
N LYS A 252 -13.84 15.69 0.66
CA LYS A 252 -14.15 16.81 1.57
C LYS A 252 -13.61 16.58 2.97
N LEU A 253 -13.80 15.39 3.53
CA LEU A 253 -13.29 15.03 4.86
C LEU A 253 -11.76 15.05 4.88
N MET A 254 -11.12 14.46 3.88
CA MET A 254 -9.65 14.45 3.76
C MET A 254 -9.08 15.88 3.66
N CYS A 255 -9.71 16.76 2.91
CA CYS A 255 -9.29 18.16 2.80
C CYS A 255 -9.60 19.00 4.05
N ALA A 256 -10.55 18.57 4.90
CA ALA A 256 -10.99 19.34 6.06
C ALA A 256 -10.28 18.98 7.36
N THR A 257 -9.63 17.84 7.44
CA THR A 257 -9.12 17.26 8.70
C THR A 257 -7.64 16.92 8.66
N SER A 258 -7.04 16.73 9.82
CA SER A 258 -5.66 16.23 9.96
C SER A 258 -5.48 14.81 9.41
N LEU A 259 -6.57 14.05 9.22
CA LEU A 259 -6.51 12.74 8.58
C LEU A 259 -5.96 12.82 7.16
N GLY A 260 -6.38 13.82 6.38
CA GLY A 260 -5.85 14.03 5.03
C GLY A 260 -4.36 14.29 5.02
N LYS A 261 -3.84 15.03 6.00
CA LYS A 261 -2.41 15.24 6.15
C LYS A 261 -1.68 13.92 6.37
N ILE A 262 -2.08 13.14 7.38
CA ILE A 262 -1.38 11.92 7.80
C ILE A 262 -1.56 10.78 6.78
N CYS A 263 -2.79 10.59 6.27
CA CYS A 263 -3.13 9.44 5.43
C CYS A 263 -2.83 9.66 3.93
N ALA A 264 -2.80 10.90 3.46
CA ALA A 264 -2.54 11.21 2.05
C ALA A 264 -1.29 12.07 1.87
N SER A 265 -1.26 13.30 2.44
CA SER A 265 -0.21 14.26 2.13
C SER A 265 1.18 13.81 2.61
N ASP A 266 1.31 13.36 3.87
CA ASP A 266 2.59 12.91 4.40
C ASP A 266 3.14 11.71 3.60
N HIS A 267 2.26 10.79 3.19
CA HIS A 267 2.67 9.66 2.35
C HIS A 267 3.07 10.11 0.95
N ALA A 268 2.22 10.85 0.24
CA ALA A 268 2.48 11.31 -1.12
C ALA A 268 3.77 12.15 -1.20
N MET A 269 3.94 13.12 -0.29
CA MET A 269 5.11 14.02 -0.27
C MET A 269 6.41 13.28 0.05
N ASN A 270 6.38 12.20 0.84
CA ASN A 270 7.55 11.38 1.17
C ASN A 270 7.79 10.22 0.18
N ALA A 271 6.87 9.97 -0.77
CA ALA A 271 6.93 8.86 -1.71
C ALA A 271 6.71 9.30 -3.16
N VAL A 272 7.20 10.51 -3.53
CA VAL A 272 7.01 11.08 -4.88
C VAL A 272 7.47 10.12 -5.97
N GLY A 273 8.67 9.53 -5.84
CA GLY A 273 9.19 8.55 -6.80
C GLY A 273 8.32 7.30 -6.93
N GLU A 274 7.71 6.83 -5.82
CA GLU A 274 6.79 5.70 -5.85
C GLU A 274 5.50 6.06 -6.59
N MET A 275 4.89 7.22 -6.27
CA MET A 275 3.67 7.69 -6.93
C MET A 275 3.90 7.95 -8.43
N SER A 276 5.07 8.49 -8.79
CA SER A 276 5.47 8.68 -10.20
C SER A 276 5.58 7.35 -10.95
N ALA A 277 6.23 6.35 -10.36
CA ALA A 277 6.36 5.03 -10.96
C ALA A 277 4.98 4.34 -11.11
N LEU A 278 4.14 4.38 -10.06
CA LEU A 278 2.78 3.86 -10.12
C LEU A 278 1.94 4.55 -11.20
N ASN A 279 2.01 5.87 -11.29
CA ASN A 279 1.29 6.65 -12.29
C ASN A 279 1.76 6.29 -13.71
N ARG A 280 3.07 6.22 -13.94
CA ARG A 280 3.63 5.81 -15.24
C ARG A 280 3.13 4.44 -15.66
N ASP A 281 3.23 3.47 -14.77
CA ASP A 281 2.89 2.08 -15.05
C ASP A 281 1.38 1.88 -15.21
N LEU A 282 0.56 2.64 -14.46
CA LEU A 282 -0.90 2.62 -14.62
C LEU A 282 -1.34 3.32 -15.93
N LYS A 283 -0.68 4.42 -16.32
CA LYS A 283 -0.94 5.08 -17.62
C LYS A 283 -0.56 4.17 -18.78
N GLN A 284 0.57 3.45 -18.69
CA GLN A 284 0.91 2.43 -19.68
C GLN A 284 -0.22 1.38 -19.82
N PHE A 285 -0.76 0.91 -18.70
CA PHE A 285 -1.90 0.02 -18.70
C PHE A 285 -3.14 0.66 -19.37
N PHE A 286 -3.45 1.94 -19.09
CA PHE A 286 -4.56 2.64 -19.75
C PHE A 286 -4.35 2.77 -21.26
N ASP A 287 -3.14 3.11 -21.70
CA ASP A 287 -2.80 3.25 -23.12
C ASP A 287 -2.95 1.90 -23.86
N GLU A 288 -2.59 0.78 -23.23
CA GLU A 288 -2.74 -0.58 -23.78
C GLU A 288 -4.23 -0.95 -23.97
N THR A 289 -5.16 -0.36 -23.20
CA THR A 289 -6.62 -0.55 -23.39
C THR A 289 -7.21 0.34 -24.44
N GLY A 290 -6.49 1.33 -24.94
CA GLY A 290 -7.01 2.38 -25.82
C GLY A 290 -7.97 3.35 -25.12
N ALA A 291 -7.99 3.39 -23.79
CA ALA A 291 -8.88 4.26 -23.03
C ALA A 291 -8.43 5.73 -23.12
N GLU A 292 -9.40 6.63 -23.18
CA GLU A 292 -9.15 8.06 -23.03
C GLU A 292 -9.27 8.47 -21.56
N TYR A 293 -8.29 9.27 -21.07
CA TYR A 293 -8.24 9.75 -19.70
C TYR A 293 -7.78 11.23 -19.61
N PRO A 294 -8.51 12.15 -20.26
CA PRO A 294 -8.12 13.57 -20.35
C PRO A 294 -8.14 14.28 -18.99
N VAL A 295 -9.06 13.94 -18.09
CA VAL A 295 -9.12 14.55 -16.75
C VAL A 295 -7.93 14.12 -15.91
N TRP A 296 -7.53 12.84 -16.00
CA TRP A 296 -6.33 12.34 -15.35
C TRP A 296 -5.08 13.10 -15.79
N LYS A 297 -4.87 13.25 -17.12
CA LYS A 297 -3.76 14.03 -17.69
C LYS A 297 -3.75 15.47 -17.20
N SER A 298 -4.91 16.11 -17.19
CA SER A 298 -5.06 17.48 -16.70
C SER A 298 -4.72 17.64 -15.22
N LEU A 299 -5.05 16.66 -14.36
CA LEU A 299 -4.66 16.67 -12.95
C LEU A 299 -3.17 16.41 -12.76
N GLU A 300 -2.57 15.57 -13.60
CA GLU A 300 -1.12 15.32 -13.61
C GLU A 300 -0.35 16.62 -13.94
N GLU A 301 -0.80 17.39 -14.94
CA GLU A 301 -0.25 18.71 -15.30
C GLU A 301 -0.33 19.70 -14.14
N ASP A 302 -1.45 19.70 -13.40
CA ASP A 302 -1.67 20.55 -12.22
C ASP A 302 -0.62 20.32 -11.11
N THR A 303 0.14 19.20 -11.13
CA THR A 303 1.21 18.92 -10.15
C THR A 303 2.48 19.75 -10.36
N GLY A 304 2.55 20.57 -11.43
CA GLY A 304 3.73 21.36 -11.78
C GLY A 304 4.94 20.50 -12.16
N GLY A 305 4.70 19.30 -12.69
CA GLY A 305 5.71 18.35 -13.14
C GLY A 305 6.38 17.55 -12.03
N ARG A 306 5.90 17.60 -10.80
CA ARG A 306 6.48 16.83 -9.68
C ARG A 306 6.41 15.32 -9.89
N ILE A 307 5.33 14.85 -10.50
CA ILE A 307 5.12 13.42 -10.73
C ILE A 307 5.82 12.91 -11.99
N VAL A 308 6.28 13.80 -12.86
CA VAL A 308 6.94 13.48 -14.14
C VAL A 308 8.47 13.56 -14.01
N LYS A 309 8.99 14.37 -13.07
CA LYS A 309 10.42 14.70 -12.94
C LYS A 309 11.22 13.76 -12.04
N SER A 310 10.63 12.72 -11.48
CA SER A 310 11.34 11.75 -10.65
C SER A 310 11.84 10.59 -11.52
N GLU A 311 12.84 10.85 -12.36
CA GLU A 311 13.72 9.83 -12.94
C GLU A 311 14.79 9.40 -11.92
#